data_fcf8aa8699c53041421c18951540df02
#
_entry.id   fcf8aa8699c53041421c18951540df02
#
_cell.length_a   1.000
_cell.length_b   1.000
_cell.length_c   1.000
_cell.angle_alpha   90.00
_cell.angle_beta   90.00
_cell.angle_gamma   90.00
#
_symmetry.space_group_name_H-M   'P 1'
#
loop_
_entity.id
_entity.type
_entity.pdbx_description
1 polymer ?
#
loop_
_entity_poly.entity_id
_entity_poly.type
_entity_poly.pdbx_seq_one_letter_code
_entity_poly.pdbx_strand_id
1 'polypeptide(L)'
;MNVFRLKAPRMTHLAFALAAVTGQAAGDTTLNVFTAGDDNMVAYVNEFLAPRFEASHPDVTVRALGTGPGDAGSQAIYETLSAQRDSESWDVDVAVLHQRMAGQMVEEGLLRRYTDDLETAALATGDSVRNALGVDVEGYVMPMFHSQTALAYNPALLNEPPQSYAELAEWVKTHPGEFGYNGITGGMAGVGFVFGWMYAFTDMADTLQNGPWEEDAQARWDHALGQLRAFNTDVTMTPGNAGTLDAMNRGEIAMGPVWMDMYYTWKADGRLNPDFRLLLPEPGMPGQPMYYAVPERAANAELAAEFIALATSPEVQAEGIVGEFNWFPGIDAEHVRDELSEAQWEALYADVSPQTLSERGRSMPQADYFRAILEAYERQVSQ
;
A
#
# COMPACT_ATOMS: atom_id res chain seq x y z
N MET A 1 -9.35 -90.31 38.60
CA MET A 1 -9.95 -88.98 38.34
C MET A 1 -9.12 -87.92 39.04
N ASN A 2 -8.11 -87.41 38.35
CA ASN A 2 -7.13 -86.46 38.93
C ASN A 2 -7.58 -85.03 38.67
N VAL A 3 -7.80 -84.22 39.73
CA VAL A 3 -8.16 -82.82 39.66
C VAL A 3 -6.87 -82.01 39.83
N PHE A 4 -6.41 -81.39 38.77
CA PHE A 4 -5.29 -80.48 38.79
C PHE A 4 -5.79 -79.12 39.35
N ARG A 5 -5.17 -78.66 40.47
CA ARG A 5 -5.33 -77.35 41.04
C ARG A 5 -4.27 -76.45 40.39
N LEU A 6 -4.70 -75.47 39.60
CA LEU A 6 -3.89 -74.39 39.12
C LEU A 6 -3.70 -73.30 40.21
N LYS A 7 -2.44 -72.94 40.51
CA LYS A 7 -2.08 -71.83 41.38
C LYS A 7 -2.12 -70.56 40.55
N ALA A 8 -2.88 -69.53 41.01
CA ALA A 8 -2.87 -68.22 40.42
C ALA A 8 -1.56 -67.41 40.79
N PRO A 9 -1.00 -66.64 39.83
CA PRO A 9 0.16 -65.76 40.12
C PRO A 9 -0.26 -64.50 40.86
N ARG A 10 0.53 -64.09 41.82
CA ARG A 10 0.40 -62.84 42.56
C ARG A 10 0.71 -61.68 41.62
N MET A 11 -0.26 -60.78 41.32
CA MET A 11 -0.06 -59.52 40.64
C MET A 11 0.52 -58.51 41.65
N THR A 12 1.76 -58.10 41.38
CA THR A 12 2.42 -56.97 42.04
C THR A 12 1.92 -55.68 41.39
N HIS A 13 1.14 -54.87 42.13
CA HIS A 13 0.71 -53.57 41.66
C HIS A 13 1.88 -52.59 41.67
N LEU A 14 2.41 -52.29 40.46
CA LEU A 14 3.30 -51.17 40.24
C LEU A 14 2.44 -49.89 40.12
N ALA A 15 2.47 -49.05 41.14
CA ALA A 15 1.83 -47.74 41.09
C ALA A 15 2.66 -46.81 40.20
N PHE A 16 2.21 -46.56 38.98
CA PHE A 16 2.71 -45.44 38.15
C PHE A 16 2.15 -44.14 38.73
N ALA A 17 3.00 -43.32 39.31
CA ALA A 17 2.66 -41.94 39.61
C ALA A 17 2.63 -41.18 38.28
N LEU A 18 1.45 -40.87 37.77
CA LEU A 18 1.25 -39.92 36.69
C LEU A 18 1.55 -38.52 37.27
N ALA A 19 2.73 -37.97 37.01
CA ALA A 19 2.99 -36.55 37.20
C ALA A 19 2.12 -35.80 36.14
N ALA A 20 1.02 -35.22 36.59
CA ALA A 20 0.26 -34.27 35.79
C ALA A 20 1.14 -33.04 35.59
N VAL A 21 1.80 -32.94 34.45
CA VAL A 21 2.31 -31.68 33.92
C VAL A 21 1.06 -30.86 33.59
N THR A 22 0.66 -29.97 34.50
CA THR A 22 -0.29 -28.92 34.21
C THR A 22 0.45 -27.91 33.31
N GLY A 23 0.55 -28.21 32.02
CA GLY A 23 0.79 -27.18 31.02
C GLY A 23 -0.40 -26.21 31.12
N GLN A 24 -0.19 -25.00 31.63
CA GLN A 24 -1.08 -23.91 31.31
C GLN A 24 -1.10 -23.86 29.79
N ALA A 25 -2.28 -24.05 29.21
CA ALA A 25 -2.52 -23.66 27.84
C ALA A 25 -2.28 -22.14 27.80
N ALA A 26 -1.14 -21.72 27.27
CA ALA A 26 -0.96 -20.35 26.83
C ALA A 26 -2.12 -20.12 25.85
N GLY A 27 -2.97 -19.16 26.12
CA GLY A 27 -4.08 -18.83 25.22
C GLY A 27 -3.46 -18.34 23.92
N ASP A 28 -3.90 -18.89 22.79
CA ASP A 28 -3.47 -18.45 21.47
C ASP A 28 -3.79 -16.95 21.34
N THR A 29 -2.76 -16.13 21.25
CA THR A 29 -2.90 -14.67 21.03
C THR A 29 -3.14 -14.42 19.54
N THR A 30 -4.16 -13.67 19.19
CA THR A 30 -4.39 -13.26 17.80
C THR A 30 -3.89 -11.82 17.61
N LEU A 31 -2.99 -11.64 16.64
CA LEU A 31 -2.54 -10.34 16.17
C LEU A 31 -3.36 -9.94 14.94
N ASN A 32 -4.23 -8.96 15.09
CA ASN A 32 -5.11 -8.49 14.02
C ASN A 32 -4.46 -7.38 13.21
N VAL A 33 -4.23 -7.64 11.92
CA VAL A 33 -3.65 -6.68 10.96
C VAL A 33 -4.73 -6.25 9.98
N PHE A 34 -5.17 -5.00 10.06
CA PHE A 34 -6.15 -4.44 9.10
C PHE A 34 -5.42 -3.73 7.97
N THR A 35 -5.74 -4.11 6.73
CA THR A 35 -5.03 -3.62 5.55
C THR A 35 -5.95 -2.84 4.62
N ALA A 36 -5.69 -1.55 4.44
CA ALA A 36 -6.20 -0.82 3.29
C ALA A 36 -5.41 -1.20 2.04
N GLY A 37 -6.06 -1.19 0.89
CA GLY A 37 -5.47 -1.58 -0.38
C GLY A 37 -6.21 -2.75 -1.04
N ASP A 38 -5.69 -3.21 -2.15
CA ASP A 38 -6.23 -4.35 -2.89
C ASP A 38 -5.80 -5.70 -2.25
N ASP A 39 -6.29 -6.80 -2.80
CA ASP A 39 -6.06 -8.17 -2.26
C ASP A 39 -4.58 -8.53 -2.08
N ASN A 40 -3.67 -7.93 -2.87
CA ASN A 40 -2.22 -8.13 -2.74
C ASN A 40 -1.67 -7.70 -1.37
N MET A 41 -2.28 -6.70 -0.71
CA MET A 41 -1.89 -6.28 0.64
C MET A 41 -2.22 -7.37 1.67
N VAL A 42 -3.40 -7.96 1.56
CA VAL A 42 -3.83 -9.07 2.43
C VAL A 42 -2.98 -10.32 2.19
N ALA A 43 -2.69 -10.62 0.93
CA ALA A 43 -1.84 -11.75 0.53
C ALA A 43 -0.43 -11.59 1.11
N TYR A 44 0.19 -10.41 0.99
CA TYR A 44 1.51 -10.15 1.58
C TYR A 44 1.54 -10.43 3.09
N VAL A 45 0.54 -9.98 3.83
CA VAL A 45 0.50 -10.26 5.27
C VAL A 45 0.25 -11.74 5.57
N ASN A 46 -0.77 -12.36 4.95
CA ASN A 46 -1.16 -13.73 5.29
C ASN A 46 -0.20 -14.80 4.75
N GLU A 47 0.34 -14.60 3.54
CA GLU A 47 1.10 -15.64 2.84
C GLU A 47 2.60 -15.48 3.06
N PHE A 48 3.08 -14.26 3.31
CA PHE A 48 4.50 -13.99 3.47
C PHE A 48 4.90 -13.62 4.91
N LEU A 49 4.27 -12.62 5.54
CA LEU A 49 4.67 -12.16 6.87
C LEU A 49 4.19 -13.08 7.99
N ALA A 50 2.92 -13.51 7.98
CA ALA A 50 2.34 -14.29 9.05
C ALA A 50 3.12 -15.59 9.34
N PRO A 51 3.46 -16.44 8.35
CA PRO A 51 4.23 -17.65 8.63
C PRO A 51 5.61 -17.38 9.24
N ARG A 52 6.26 -16.26 8.86
CA ARG A 52 7.57 -15.88 9.40
C ARG A 52 7.48 -15.42 10.85
N PHE A 53 6.48 -14.62 11.16
CA PHE A 53 6.25 -14.12 12.52
C PHE A 53 5.84 -15.24 13.46
N GLU A 54 4.89 -16.08 13.05
CA GLU A 54 4.40 -17.23 13.83
C GLU A 54 5.50 -18.27 14.10
N ALA A 55 6.48 -18.42 13.19
CA ALA A 55 7.63 -19.32 13.41
C ALA A 55 8.47 -18.92 14.63
N SER A 56 8.59 -17.63 14.93
CA SER A 56 9.28 -17.09 16.11
C SER A 56 8.34 -16.89 17.31
N HIS A 57 7.04 -16.89 17.09
CA HIS A 57 5.99 -16.67 18.10
C HIS A 57 4.93 -17.78 18.04
N PRO A 58 5.24 -19.02 18.48
CA PRO A 58 4.38 -20.20 18.27
C PRO A 58 3.02 -20.13 18.97
N ASP A 59 2.84 -19.22 19.93
CA ASP A 59 1.59 -18.99 20.65
C ASP A 59 0.77 -17.81 20.04
N VAL A 60 1.20 -17.29 18.89
CA VAL A 60 0.55 -16.17 18.18
C VAL A 60 0.01 -16.65 16.85
N THR A 61 -1.17 -16.17 16.50
CA THR A 61 -1.76 -16.30 15.15
C THR A 61 -1.92 -14.90 14.57
N VAL A 62 -1.32 -14.63 13.41
CA VAL A 62 -1.48 -13.38 12.67
C VAL A 62 -2.70 -13.49 11.77
N ARG A 63 -3.59 -12.51 11.83
CA ARG A 63 -4.80 -12.45 11.02
C ARG A 63 -4.89 -11.13 10.27
N ALA A 64 -4.73 -11.17 8.94
CA ALA A 64 -4.97 -10.00 8.11
C ALA A 64 -6.45 -9.91 7.69
N LEU A 65 -7.00 -8.68 7.72
CA LEU A 65 -8.31 -8.32 7.20
C LEU A 65 -8.17 -7.16 6.22
N GLY A 66 -8.56 -7.40 4.96
CA GLY A 66 -8.64 -6.35 3.95
C GLY A 66 -9.87 -5.47 4.18
N THR A 67 -9.68 -4.16 4.11
CA THR A 67 -10.75 -3.17 4.26
C THR A 67 -11.15 -2.50 2.95
N GLY A 68 -10.50 -2.89 1.86
CA GLY A 68 -10.80 -2.45 0.50
C GLY A 68 -9.81 -1.46 -0.07
N PRO A 69 -9.90 -1.20 -1.39
CA PRO A 69 -8.92 -0.42 -2.13
C PRO A 69 -9.04 1.08 -1.86
N GLY A 70 -7.94 1.76 -2.10
CA GLY A 70 -7.84 3.22 -2.08
C GLY A 70 -8.08 3.82 -0.70
N ASP A 71 -8.43 5.09 -0.71
CA ASP A 71 -8.65 5.87 0.51
C ASP A 71 -9.87 5.36 1.32
N ALA A 72 -10.85 4.75 0.64
CA ALA A 72 -12.01 4.14 1.30
C ALA A 72 -11.64 2.99 2.24
N GLY A 73 -10.61 2.21 1.91
CA GLY A 73 -10.10 1.15 2.79
C GLY A 73 -9.50 1.72 4.08
N SER A 74 -8.68 2.78 3.97
CA SER A 74 -8.16 3.49 5.15
C SER A 74 -9.26 4.17 5.97
N GLN A 75 -10.29 4.70 5.30
CA GLN A 75 -11.47 5.28 5.95
C GLN A 75 -12.22 4.23 6.79
N ALA A 76 -12.38 3.00 6.29
CA ALA A 76 -13.03 1.91 7.02
C ALA A 76 -12.25 1.52 8.30
N ILE A 77 -10.91 1.56 8.26
CA ILE A 77 -10.07 1.37 9.45
C ILE A 77 -10.30 2.52 10.45
N TYR A 78 -10.26 3.75 9.98
CA TYR A 78 -10.56 4.95 10.79
C TYR A 78 -11.92 4.85 11.50
N GLU A 79 -12.97 4.47 10.76
CA GLU A 79 -14.32 4.29 11.31
C GLU A 79 -14.37 3.18 12.36
N THR A 80 -13.66 2.08 12.14
CA THR A 80 -13.55 0.98 13.10
C THR A 80 -12.90 1.43 14.41
N LEU A 81 -11.77 2.15 14.33
CA LEU A 81 -11.09 2.67 15.53
C LEU A 81 -11.90 3.77 16.23
N SER A 82 -12.53 4.64 15.46
CA SER A 82 -13.39 5.70 15.99
C SER A 82 -14.59 5.15 16.74
N ALA A 83 -15.20 4.07 16.24
CA ALA A 83 -16.31 3.39 16.91
C ALA A 83 -15.91 2.74 18.24
N GLN A 84 -14.63 2.40 18.39
CA GLN A 84 -14.07 1.79 19.60
C GLN A 84 -13.42 2.81 20.56
N ARG A 85 -13.50 4.11 20.27
CA ARG A 85 -12.77 5.17 21.01
C ARG A 85 -12.98 5.13 22.53
N ASP A 86 -14.15 4.74 22.99
CA ASP A 86 -14.48 4.64 24.42
C ASP A 86 -14.14 3.28 25.05
N SER A 87 -13.70 2.28 24.24
CA SER A 87 -13.32 0.95 24.73
C SER A 87 -11.93 0.99 25.38
N GLU A 88 -11.68 0.11 26.36
CA GLU A 88 -10.37 0.01 27.04
C GLU A 88 -9.28 -0.54 26.10
N SER A 89 -9.65 -1.47 25.20
CA SER A 89 -8.77 -2.01 24.15
C SER A 89 -9.52 -2.11 22.83
N TRP A 90 -8.75 -2.09 21.73
CA TRP A 90 -9.29 -2.12 20.37
C TRP A 90 -8.92 -3.41 19.66
N ASP A 91 -9.77 -3.82 18.71
CA ASP A 91 -9.62 -5.09 17.99
C ASP A 91 -8.53 -5.07 16.90
N VAL A 92 -8.02 -3.89 16.56
CA VAL A 92 -6.96 -3.71 15.56
C VAL A 92 -5.64 -3.54 16.28
N ASP A 93 -4.66 -4.39 15.98
CA ASP A 93 -3.33 -4.33 16.55
C ASP A 93 -2.35 -3.61 15.61
N VAL A 94 -2.44 -3.89 14.31
CA VAL A 94 -1.66 -3.22 13.27
C VAL A 94 -2.61 -2.69 12.19
N ALA A 95 -2.44 -1.45 11.79
CA ALA A 95 -3.15 -0.83 10.69
C ALA A 95 -2.20 -0.55 9.52
N VAL A 96 -2.55 -1.00 8.31
CA VAL A 96 -1.87 -0.63 7.07
C VAL A 96 -2.69 0.47 6.40
N LEU A 97 -2.11 1.66 6.28
CA LEU A 97 -2.83 2.91 5.99
C LEU A 97 -2.20 3.69 4.84
N HIS A 98 -3.04 4.37 4.06
CA HIS A 98 -2.59 5.42 3.16
C HIS A 98 -2.17 6.68 3.95
N GLN A 99 -1.29 7.47 3.34
CA GLN A 99 -0.63 8.62 3.93
C GLN A 99 -1.62 9.64 4.53
N ARG A 100 -2.65 10.03 3.79
CA ARG A 100 -3.66 11.00 4.23
C ARG A 100 -4.36 10.57 5.52
N MET A 101 -4.79 9.32 5.57
CA MET A 101 -5.54 8.81 6.72
C MET A 101 -4.64 8.60 7.94
N ALA A 102 -3.39 8.20 7.73
CA ALA A 102 -2.41 8.10 8.80
C ALA A 102 -2.21 9.47 9.49
N GLY A 103 -2.02 10.55 8.71
CA GLY A 103 -1.94 11.92 9.25
C GLY A 103 -3.17 12.31 10.05
N GLN A 104 -4.37 12.11 9.52
CA GLN A 104 -5.62 12.40 10.22
C GLN A 104 -5.74 11.62 11.53
N MET A 105 -5.39 10.32 11.53
CA MET A 105 -5.46 9.50 12.75
C MET A 105 -4.45 9.94 13.82
N VAL A 106 -3.28 10.46 13.44
CA VAL A 106 -2.32 11.04 14.38
C VAL A 106 -2.91 12.30 15.01
N GLU A 107 -3.44 13.24 14.21
CA GLU A 107 -4.06 14.46 14.73
C GLU A 107 -5.23 14.19 15.68
N GLU A 108 -5.99 13.13 15.44
CA GLU A 108 -7.13 12.73 16.27
C GLU A 108 -6.77 11.84 17.46
N GLY A 109 -5.48 11.50 17.64
CA GLY A 109 -5.00 10.67 18.75
C GLY A 109 -5.49 9.21 18.67
N LEU A 110 -5.67 8.67 17.46
CA LEU A 110 -6.05 7.28 17.24
C LEU A 110 -4.85 6.34 17.07
N LEU A 111 -3.65 6.88 16.87
CA LEU A 111 -2.41 6.13 16.75
C LEU A 111 -1.48 6.44 17.92
N ARG A 112 -0.69 5.44 18.32
CA ARG A 112 0.32 5.59 19.36
C ARG A 112 1.70 5.76 18.76
N ARG A 113 2.60 6.43 19.50
CA ARG A 113 4.03 6.42 19.19
C ARG A 113 4.60 5.04 19.51
N TYR A 114 5.37 4.48 18.57
CA TYR A 114 5.99 3.17 18.75
C TYR A 114 7.36 3.05 18.08
N THR A 115 7.70 3.97 17.15
CA THR A 115 8.94 3.82 16.37
C THR A 115 10.17 4.30 17.13
N ASP A 116 10.02 5.03 18.25
CA ASP A 116 11.13 5.54 19.05
C ASP A 116 12.01 4.39 19.60
N ASP A 117 11.42 3.24 19.89
CA ASP A 117 12.10 2.05 20.40
C ASP A 117 12.32 0.97 19.30
N LEU A 118 12.00 1.26 18.04
CA LEU A 118 12.06 0.33 16.93
C LEU A 118 13.42 0.43 16.23
N GLU A 119 14.25 -0.62 16.29
CA GLU A 119 15.60 -0.61 15.68
C GLU A 119 15.56 -0.31 14.18
N THR A 120 14.54 -0.81 13.46
CA THR A 120 14.38 -0.61 12.01
C THR A 120 13.93 0.80 11.65
N ALA A 121 13.47 1.63 12.60
CA ALA A 121 13.09 3.01 12.33
C ALA A 121 14.26 3.86 11.79
N ALA A 122 15.47 3.58 12.23
CA ALA A 122 16.67 4.27 11.74
C ALA A 122 17.01 3.95 10.27
N LEU A 123 16.39 2.92 9.68
CA LEU A 123 16.60 2.50 8.30
C LEU A 123 15.68 3.21 7.29
N ALA A 124 14.73 4.01 7.76
CA ALA A 124 13.82 4.80 6.93
C ALA A 124 14.02 6.29 7.26
N THR A 125 14.79 6.99 6.42
CA THR A 125 15.18 8.39 6.67
C THR A 125 14.46 9.39 5.77
N GLY A 126 13.67 8.92 4.81
CA GLY A 126 12.90 9.73 3.87
C GLY A 126 11.93 10.69 4.58
N ASP A 127 11.48 11.73 3.89
CA ASP A 127 10.55 12.73 4.48
C ASP A 127 9.20 12.11 4.89
N SER A 128 8.80 11.04 4.21
CA SER A 128 7.53 10.34 4.48
C SER A 128 7.39 9.75 5.89
N VAL A 129 8.49 9.49 6.61
CA VAL A 129 8.39 9.01 8.01
C VAL A 129 8.16 10.14 9.02
N ARG A 130 8.29 11.39 8.58
CA ARG A 130 8.07 12.59 9.40
C ARG A 130 6.83 13.37 8.99
N ASN A 131 6.52 13.35 7.71
CA ASN A 131 5.47 14.20 7.14
C ASN A 131 4.49 13.38 6.29
N ALA A 132 3.23 13.34 6.70
CA ALA A 132 2.15 12.75 5.94
C ALA A 132 1.20 13.86 5.45
N LEU A 133 1.50 14.40 4.27
CA LEU A 133 0.70 15.44 3.58
C LEU A 133 0.47 16.69 4.46
N GLY A 134 1.52 17.15 5.13
CA GLY A 134 1.50 18.33 6.00
C GLY A 134 1.31 18.04 7.48
N VAL A 135 1.07 16.80 7.84
CA VAL A 135 0.94 16.37 9.24
C VAL A 135 2.24 15.75 9.73
N ASP A 136 2.69 16.14 10.92
CA ASP A 136 3.83 15.50 11.59
C ASP A 136 3.41 14.11 12.09
N VAL A 137 4.04 13.07 11.53
CA VAL A 137 3.79 11.67 11.86
C VAL A 137 5.02 10.96 12.44
N GLU A 138 6.08 11.73 12.79
CA GLU A 138 7.30 11.18 13.35
C GLU A 138 7.02 10.40 14.65
N GLY A 139 7.47 9.17 14.70
CA GLY A 139 7.23 8.28 15.83
C GLY A 139 5.98 7.40 15.73
N TYR A 140 5.08 7.66 14.78
CA TYR A 140 3.77 6.99 14.67
C TYR A 140 3.67 5.99 13.53
N VAL A 141 4.54 6.08 12.51
CA VAL A 141 4.42 5.29 11.29
C VAL A 141 5.75 4.71 10.85
N MET A 142 5.72 3.53 10.24
CA MET A 142 6.81 2.95 9.47
C MET A 142 6.32 2.65 8.06
N PRO A 143 7.06 3.01 7.00
CA PRO A 143 6.67 2.64 5.65
C PRO A 143 6.70 1.11 5.48
N MET A 144 5.60 0.55 5.00
CA MET A 144 5.53 -0.84 4.57
C MET A 144 6.28 -1.03 3.25
N PHE A 145 5.96 -0.18 2.30
CA PHE A 145 6.58 -0.08 0.99
C PHE A 145 6.28 1.30 0.40
N HIS A 146 7.02 1.66 -0.65
CA HIS A 146 6.71 2.81 -1.47
C HIS A 146 6.11 2.36 -2.80
N SER A 147 5.08 3.06 -3.25
CA SER A 147 4.54 2.88 -4.59
C SER A 147 4.46 4.20 -5.33
N GLN A 148 4.48 4.10 -6.65
CA GLN A 148 4.48 5.23 -7.58
C GLN A 148 3.36 5.01 -8.59
N THR A 149 2.58 6.04 -8.91
CA THR A 149 1.69 5.99 -10.07
C THR A 149 2.49 6.28 -11.34
N ALA A 150 2.18 5.56 -12.38
CA ALA A 150 2.81 5.69 -13.69
C ALA A 150 1.78 5.46 -14.80
N LEU A 151 2.10 5.78 -16.03
CA LEU A 151 1.31 5.36 -17.18
C LEU A 151 1.85 4.02 -17.69
N ALA A 152 0.99 3.00 -17.69
CA ALA A 152 1.28 1.74 -18.38
C ALA A 152 0.80 1.86 -19.83
N TYR A 153 1.53 1.25 -20.77
CA TYR A 153 1.17 1.22 -22.18
C TYR A 153 1.51 -0.12 -22.84
N ASN A 154 0.80 -0.41 -23.93
CA ASN A 154 1.04 -1.58 -24.77
C ASN A 154 1.87 -1.17 -25.99
N PRO A 155 3.17 -1.57 -26.10
CA PRO A 155 4.03 -1.21 -27.21
C PRO A 155 3.54 -1.73 -28.57
N ALA A 156 2.73 -2.80 -28.58
CA ALA A 156 2.18 -3.33 -29.82
C ALA A 156 1.08 -2.43 -30.42
N LEU A 157 0.41 -1.62 -29.58
CA LEU A 157 -0.60 -0.65 -29.99
C LEU A 157 -0.05 0.78 -30.07
N LEU A 158 0.93 1.11 -29.23
CA LEU A 158 1.49 2.43 -29.07
C LEU A 158 3.02 2.39 -29.03
N ASN A 159 3.68 2.53 -30.18
CA ASN A 159 5.13 2.44 -30.30
C ASN A 159 5.88 3.66 -29.74
N GLU A 160 5.29 4.85 -29.86
CA GLU A 160 5.84 6.12 -29.36
C GLU A 160 4.84 6.76 -28.37
N PRO A 161 4.91 6.41 -27.08
CA PRO A 161 3.96 6.94 -26.10
C PRO A 161 4.23 8.41 -25.79
N PRO A 162 3.17 9.22 -25.53
CA PRO A 162 3.30 10.60 -25.08
C PRO A 162 4.21 10.68 -23.85
N GLN A 163 5.17 11.60 -23.83
CA GLN A 163 6.15 11.77 -22.75
C GLN A 163 5.74 12.85 -21.74
N SER A 164 4.66 13.57 -21.98
CA SER A 164 4.13 14.61 -21.11
C SER A 164 2.61 14.59 -21.10
N TYR A 165 2.01 15.20 -20.06
CA TYR A 165 0.56 15.39 -20.01
C TYR A 165 0.05 16.26 -21.18
N ALA A 166 0.85 17.21 -21.65
CA ALA A 166 0.48 18.04 -22.78
C ALA A 166 0.43 17.21 -24.08
N GLU A 167 1.42 16.35 -24.32
CA GLU A 167 1.42 15.43 -25.46
C GLU A 167 0.28 14.41 -25.36
N LEU A 168 0.01 13.89 -24.17
CA LEU A 168 -1.11 12.97 -23.92
C LEU A 168 -2.46 13.62 -24.24
N ALA A 169 -2.65 14.88 -23.83
CA ALA A 169 -3.88 15.62 -24.10
C ALA A 169 -4.12 15.82 -25.60
N GLU A 170 -3.07 15.98 -26.39
CA GLU A 170 -3.18 16.05 -27.86
C GLU A 170 -3.34 14.67 -28.51
N TRP A 171 -2.64 13.65 -27.98
CA TRP A 171 -2.72 12.29 -28.50
C TRP A 171 -4.13 11.70 -28.38
N VAL A 172 -4.81 11.89 -27.24
CA VAL A 172 -6.17 11.38 -27.01
C VAL A 172 -7.20 11.94 -28.01
N LYS A 173 -7.05 13.19 -28.46
CA LYS A 173 -7.95 13.79 -29.48
C LYS A 173 -7.93 13.04 -30.80
N THR A 174 -6.80 12.42 -31.13
CA THR A 174 -6.63 11.66 -32.38
C THR A 174 -6.78 10.14 -32.19
N HIS A 175 -6.85 9.70 -30.93
CA HIS A 175 -7.00 8.29 -30.53
C HIS A 175 -8.11 8.15 -29.46
N PRO A 176 -9.36 8.56 -29.79
CA PRO A 176 -10.44 8.55 -28.82
C PRO A 176 -10.74 7.13 -28.34
N GLY A 177 -10.86 6.96 -27.01
CA GLY A 177 -11.11 5.69 -26.37
C GLY A 177 -9.88 4.81 -26.13
N GLU A 178 -8.71 5.16 -26.66
CA GLU A 178 -7.48 4.36 -26.49
C GLU A 178 -6.72 4.65 -25.19
N PHE A 179 -7.02 5.74 -24.51
CA PHE A 179 -6.60 6.00 -23.12
C PHE A 179 -7.77 5.66 -22.19
N GLY A 180 -7.46 4.95 -21.08
CA GLY A 180 -8.48 4.63 -20.09
C GLY A 180 -8.01 4.84 -18.67
N TYR A 181 -8.91 5.33 -17.79
CA TYR A 181 -8.62 5.43 -16.36
C TYR A 181 -9.90 5.44 -15.53
N ASN A 182 -9.74 5.24 -14.22
CA ASN A 182 -10.87 5.09 -13.28
C ASN A 182 -11.38 6.42 -12.68
N GLY A 183 -11.01 7.57 -13.24
CA GLY A 183 -11.35 8.84 -12.59
C GLY A 183 -10.80 8.91 -11.18
N ILE A 184 -11.67 9.18 -10.21
CA ILE A 184 -11.31 9.21 -8.78
C ILE A 184 -11.99 8.09 -7.97
N THR A 185 -12.55 7.08 -8.64
CA THR A 185 -13.32 6.01 -8.00
C THR A 185 -12.63 4.64 -8.14
N GLY A 186 -12.82 3.76 -7.16
CA GLY A 186 -12.35 2.39 -7.23
C GLY A 186 -10.83 2.21 -7.17
N GLY A 187 -10.10 3.19 -6.60
CA GLY A 187 -8.66 3.13 -6.39
C GLY A 187 -7.93 4.42 -6.72
N MET A 188 -6.67 4.50 -6.31
CA MET A 188 -5.87 5.72 -6.32
C MET A 188 -5.08 5.98 -7.61
N ALA A 189 -5.06 5.06 -8.60
CA ALA A 189 -4.29 5.26 -9.82
C ALA A 189 -4.82 6.46 -10.64
N GLY A 190 -6.15 6.54 -10.77
CA GLY A 190 -6.78 7.69 -11.41
C GLY A 190 -6.67 8.97 -10.61
N VAL A 191 -6.72 8.90 -9.28
CA VAL A 191 -6.45 10.05 -8.40
C VAL A 191 -5.03 10.57 -8.63
N GLY A 192 -4.03 9.68 -8.69
CA GLY A 192 -2.65 10.02 -9.04
C GLY A 192 -2.55 10.69 -10.41
N PHE A 193 -3.30 10.20 -11.41
CA PHE A 193 -3.37 10.83 -12.71
C PHE A 193 -3.95 12.24 -12.65
N VAL A 194 -5.05 12.44 -11.91
CA VAL A 194 -5.66 13.77 -11.71
C VAL A 194 -4.69 14.74 -11.05
N PHE A 195 -3.95 14.32 -10.02
CA PHE A 195 -2.95 15.20 -9.40
C PHE A 195 -1.78 15.52 -10.33
N GLY A 196 -1.28 14.53 -11.09
CA GLY A 196 -0.29 14.79 -12.12
C GLY A 196 -0.79 15.78 -13.19
N TRP A 197 -2.08 15.71 -13.56
CA TRP A 197 -2.74 16.70 -14.41
C TRP A 197 -2.72 18.09 -13.79
N MET A 198 -3.03 18.19 -12.49
CA MET A 198 -2.96 19.48 -11.78
C MET A 198 -1.54 20.04 -11.76
N TYR A 199 -0.52 19.20 -11.57
CA TYR A 199 0.89 19.62 -11.63
C TYR A 199 1.29 20.10 -13.03
N ALA A 200 0.73 19.50 -14.08
CA ALA A 200 1.04 19.83 -15.47
C ALA A 200 0.36 21.12 -15.96
N PHE A 201 -0.88 21.36 -15.53
CA PHE A 201 -1.72 22.41 -16.12
C PHE A 201 -2.03 23.57 -15.16
N THR A 202 -1.35 23.61 -14.01
CA THR A 202 -1.37 24.77 -13.11
C THR A 202 0.05 25.27 -12.85
N ASP A 203 0.17 26.47 -12.32
CA ASP A 203 1.44 27.00 -11.79
C ASP A 203 1.66 26.65 -10.32
N MET A 204 0.90 25.68 -9.80
CA MET A 204 0.80 25.39 -8.37
C MET A 204 1.50 24.09 -7.92
N ALA A 205 2.25 23.42 -8.80
CA ALA A 205 2.79 22.10 -8.46
C ALA A 205 3.57 22.06 -7.13
N ASP A 206 4.43 23.04 -6.88
CA ASP A 206 5.17 23.16 -5.62
C ASP A 206 4.25 23.53 -4.44
N THR A 207 3.35 24.51 -4.63
CA THR A 207 2.38 24.91 -3.61
C THR A 207 1.49 23.74 -3.18
N LEU A 208 0.99 22.95 -4.15
CA LEU A 208 0.12 21.81 -3.87
C LEU A 208 0.84 20.72 -3.05
N GLN A 209 2.13 20.49 -3.31
CA GLN A 209 2.90 19.46 -2.64
C GLN A 209 3.50 19.92 -1.30
N ASN A 210 3.90 21.19 -1.17
CA ASN A 210 4.74 21.66 -0.08
C ASN A 210 4.22 22.93 0.59
N GLY A 211 3.30 23.66 -0.05
CA GLY A 211 2.82 24.95 0.43
C GLY A 211 1.66 24.84 1.42
N PRO A 212 1.44 25.87 2.24
CA PRO A 212 0.26 25.99 3.06
C PRO A 212 -1.00 26.17 2.20
N TRP A 213 -2.16 25.89 2.76
CA TRP A 213 -3.44 26.15 2.10
C TRP A 213 -3.63 27.62 1.73
N GLU A 214 -3.99 27.89 0.48
CA GLU A 214 -4.34 29.21 -0.06
C GLU A 214 -5.84 29.28 -0.35
N GLU A 215 -6.56 30.27 0.20
CA GLU A 215 -8.03 30.36 0.07
C GLU A 215 -8.50 30.58 -1.38
N ASP A 216 -7.68 31.20 -2.23
CA ASP A 216 -7.97 31.46 -3.64
C ASP A 216 -7.47 30.36 -4.60
N ALA A 217 -6.85 29.30 -4.06
CA ALA A 217 -6.28 28.21 -4.83
C ALA A 217 -7.28 27.63 -5.85
N GLN A 218 -8.55 27.48 -5.46
CA GLN A 218 -9.58 26.89 -6.34
C GLN A 218 -9.74 27.69 -7.64
N ALA A 219 -9.69 29.00 -7.61
CA ALA A 219 -9.80 29.83 -8.81
C ALA A 219 -8.63 29.60 -9.78
N ARG A 220 -7.44 29.22 -9.25
CA ARG A 220 -6.24 28.98 -10.05
C ARG A 220 -6.26 27.64 -10.80
N TRP A 221 -7.01 26.65 -10.34
CA TRP A 221 -7.08 25.34 -11.00
C TRP A 221 -8.37 25.08 -11.79
N ASP A 222 -9.38 25.96 -11.76
CA ASP A 222 -10.64 25.78 -12.49
C ASP A 222 -10.42 25.57 -14.00
N HIS A 223 -9.42 26.25 -14.58
CA HIS A 223 -9.06 26.06 -15.99
C HIS A 223 -8.52 24.63 -16.25
N ALA A 224 -7.64 24.11 -15.38
CA ALA A 224 -7.09 22.78 -15.53
C ALA A 224 -8.16 21.68 -15.39
N LEU A 225 -9.12 21.84 -14.48
CA LEU A 225 -10.25 20.93 -14.37
C LEU A 225 -11.19 21.01 -15.59
N GLY A 226 -11.40 22.19 -16.15
CA GLY A 226 -12.12 22.38 -17.40
C GLY A 226 -11.46 21.66 -18.59
N GLN A 227 -10.13 21.71 -18.68
CA GLN A 227 -9.36 20.94 -19.66
C GLN A 227 -9.47 19.42 -19.43
N LEU A 228 -9.42 18.97 -18.16
CA LEU A 228 -9.59 17.55 -17.81
C LEU A 228 -10.99 17.04 -18.16
N ARG A 229 -12.01 17.86 -17.93
CA ARG A 229 -13.38 17.49 -18.36
C ARG A 229 -13.47 17.33 -19.87
N ALA A 230 -12.85 18.23 -20.65
CA ALA A 230 -12.79 18.09 -22.10
C ALA A 230 -11.99 16.84 -22.53
N PHE A 231 -10.85 16.57 -21.89
CA PHE A 231 -10.07 15.35 -22.11
C PHE A 231 -10.91 14.08 -21.88
N ASN A 232 -11.74 14.07 -20.83
CA ASN A 232 -12.58 12.92 -20.48
C ASN A 232 -13.66 12.60 -21.54
N THR A 233 -13.95 13.48 -22.49
CA THR A 233 -14.89 13.15 -23.59
C THR A 233 -14.34 12.10 -24.54
N ASP A 234 -13.01 11.94 -24.59
CA ASP A 234 -12.32 11.07 -25.53
C ASP A 234 -11.60 9.89 -24.85
N VAL A 235 -11.87 9.65 -23.54
CA VAL A 235 -11.26 8.54 -22.79
C VAL A 235 -12.26 7.44 -22.44
N THR A 236 -11.74 6.25 -22.18
CA THR A 236 -12.51 5.12 -21.64
C THR A 236 -12.49 5.15 -20.11
N MET A 237 -13.65 5.26 -19.47
CA MET A 237 -13.75 5.15 -18.01
C MET A 237 -13.71 3.69 -17.59
N THR A 238 -12.77 3.33 -16.69
CA THR A 238 -12.55 1.97 -16.21
C THR A 238 -13.06 1.78 -14.77
N PRO A 239 -13.43 0.54 -14.36
CA PRO A 239 -13.94 0.28 -13.01
C PRO A 239 -12.80 0.04 -12.00
N GLY A 240 -12.04 1.09 -11.65
CA GLY A 240 -10.97 1.02 -10.66
C GLY A 240 -9.59 0.61 -11.21
N ASN A 241 -8.60 0.49 -10.32
CA ASN A 241 -7.21 0.16 -10.68
C ASN A 241 -7.11 -1.15 -11.48
N ALA A 242 -7.70 -2.23 -10.96
CA ALA A 242 -7.73 -3.53 -11.61
C ALA A 242 -8.40 -3.48 -12.98
N GLY A 243 -9.51 -2.73 -13.08
CA GLY A 243 -10.25 -2.58 -14.34
C GLY A 243 -9.46 -1.88 -15.44
N THR A 244 -8.55 -0.97 -15.09
CA THR A 244 -7.64 -0.33 -16.05
C THR A 244 -6.64 -1.35 -16.61
N LEU A 245 -6.01 -2.14 -15.75
CA LEU A 245 -5.08 -3.20 -16.17
C LEU A 245 -5.80 -4.28 -17.01
N ASP A 246 -6.99 -4.67 -16.63
CA ASP A 246 -7.80 -5.65 -17.39
C ASP A 246 -8.19 -5.12 -18.76
N ALA A 247 -8.58 -3.86 -18.88
CA ALA A 247 -8.93 -3.23 -20.17
C ALA A 247 -7.72 -3.18 -21.11
N MET A 248 -6.52 -2.84 -20.57
CA MET A 248 -5.27 -2.90 -21.32
C MET A 248 -4.96 -4.33 -21.79
N ASN A 249 -5.10 -5.30 -20.90
CA ASN A 249 -4.79 -6.70 -21.18
C ASN A 249 -5.71 -7.30 -22.26
N ARG A 250 -6.99 -6.84 -22.32
CA ARG A 250 -7.92 -7.20 -23.38
C ARG A 250 -7.73 -6.39 -24.68
N GLY A 251 -6.82 -5.41 -24.68
CA GLY A 251 -6.59 -4.53 -25.83
C GLY A 251 -7.72 -3.52 -26.09
N GLU A 252 -8.54 -3.25 -25.10
CA GLU A 252 -9.63 -2.25 -25.18
C GLU A 252 -9.07 -0.83 -25.10
N ILE A 253 -7.96 -0.63 -24.40
CA ILE A 253 -7.20 0.61 -24.30
C ILE A 253 -5.72 0.33 -24.55
N ALA A 254 -5.00 1.32 -25.09
CA ALA A 254 -3.58 1.23 -25.34
C ALA A 254 -2.73 1.72 -24.18
N MET A 255 -3.28 2.60 -23.33
CA MET A 255 -2.58 3.25 -22.22
C MET A 255 -3.53 3.62 -21.08
N GLY A 256 -3.00 3.64 -19.85
CA GLY A 256 -3.72 4.13 -18.69
C GLY A 256 -2.84 4.22 -17.43
N PRO A 257 -3.27 4.99 -16.41
CA PRO A 257 -2.55 5.11 -15.15
C PRO A 257 -2.71 3.84 -14.30
N VAL A 258 -1.62 3.46 -13.67
CA VAL A 258 -1.53 2.29 -12.80
C VAL A 258 -0.71 2.62 -11.55
N TRP A 259 -0.87 1.83 -10.50
CA TRP A 259 0.13 1.72 -9.45
C TRP A 259 1.20 0.72 -9.86
N MET A 260 2.46 1.07 -9.71
CA MET A 260 3.60 0.24 -10.13
C MET A 260 3.65 -1.08 -9.34
N ASP A 261 3.29 -1.06 -8.05
CA ASP A 261 3.21 -2.26 -7.22
C ASP A 261 2.21 -3.28 -7.78
N MET A 262 0.99 -2.86 -8.09
CA MET A 262 -0.03 -3.72 -8.69
C MET A 262 0.37 -4.20 -10.08
N TYR A 263 0.93 -3.32 -10.90
CA TYR A 263 1.40 -3.65 -12.24
C TYR A 263 2.48 -4.73 -12.21
N TYR A 264 3.51 -4.60 -11.35
CA TYR A 264 4.58 -5.58 -11.25
C TYR A 264 4.09 -6.90 -10.67
N THR A 265 3.24 -6.88 -9.65
CA THR A 265 2.61 -8.10 -9.10
C THR A 265 1.85 -8.86 -10.21
N TRP A 266 0.99 -8.19 -10.96
CA TRP A 266 0.21 -8.83 -12.03
C TRP A 266 1.08 -9.33 -13.18
N LYS A 267 2.18 -8.64 -13.47
CA LYS A 267 3.15 -9.06 -14.48
C LYS A 267 3.90 -10.32 -14.05
N ALA A 268 4.33 -10.38 -12.77
CA ALA A 268 4.98 -11.54 -12.19
C ALA A 268 4.06 -12.77 -12.14
N ASP A 269 2.78 -12.57 -11.82
CA ASP A 269 1.75 -13.61 -11.81
C ASP A 269 1.33 -14.09 -13.21
N GLY A 270 1.84 -13.46 -14.27
CA GLY A 270 1.42 -13.77 -15.64
C GLY A 270 0.00 -13.31 -15.99
N ARG A 271 -0.59 -12.43 -15.21
CA ARG A 271 -1.90 -11.81 -15.46
C ARG A 271 -1.84 -10.68 -16.48
N LEU A 272 -0.69 -10.06 -16.66
CA LEU A 272 -0.43 -9.02 -17.66
C LEU A 272 0.47 -9.52 -18.78
N ASN A 273 0.27 -8.94 -19.96
CA ASN A 273 1.19 -9.14 -21.07
C ASN A 273 2.61 -8.67 -20.65
N PRO A 274 3.65 -9.54 -20.76
CA PRO A 274 5.02 -9.22 -20.37
C PRO A 274 5.64 -8.06 -21.17
N ASP A 275 5.11 -7.77 -22.35
CA ASP A 275 5.60 -6.71 -23.22
C ASP A 275 5.13 -5.30 -22.79
N PHE A 276 4.13 -5.19 -21.91
CA PHE A 276 3.71 -3.90 -21.39
C PHE A 276 4.87 -3.16 -20.71
N ARG A 277 4.84 -1.84 -20.79
CA ARG A 277 5.87 -0.94 -20.27
C ARG A 277 5.25 0.16 -19.43
N LEU A 278 6.06 0.77 -18.59
CA LEU A 278 5.70 1.95 -17.79
C LEU A 278 6.48 3.18 -18.25
N LEU A 279 5.88 4.33 -18.04
CA LEU A 279 6.55 5.62 -18.13
C LEU A 279 6.02 6.61 -17.09
N LEU A 280 6.84 7.56 -16.68
CA LEU A 280 6.45 8.73 -15.90
C LEU A 280 6.43 9.95 -16.83
N PRO A 281 5.24 10.48 -17.19
CA PRO A 281 5.14 11.64 -18.06
C PRO A 281 5.60 12.91 -17.34
N GLU A 282 6.10 13.92 -18.06
CA GLU A 282 6.38 15.24 -17.49
C GLU A 282 5.08 15.97 -17.09
N PRO A 283 5.04 16.68 -15.96
CA PRO A 283 6.15 16.98 -15.03
C PRO A 283 6.33 15.92 -13.94
N GLY A 284 5.65 14.80 -14.02
CA GLY A 284 5.70 13.68 -13.07
C GLY A 284 4.32 13.28 -12.55
N MET A 285 4.28 12.14 -11.90
CA MET A 285 3.08 11.61 -11.23
C MET A 285 3.36 11.38 -9.74
N PRO A 286 2.33 11.46 -8.89
CA PRO A 286 2.53 11.26 -7.47
C PRO A 286 2.68 9.79 -7.09
N GLY A 287 3.52 9.55 -6.07
CA GLY A 287 3.63 8.31 -5.34
C GLY A 287 3.33 8.52 -3.87
N GLN A 288 3.21 7.44 -3.12
CA GLN A 288 3.04 7.48 -1.67
C GLN A 288 3.52 6.18 -1.03
N PRO A 289 3.92 6.20 0.24
CA PRO A 289 4.06 4.98 1.03
C PRO A 289 2.71 4.43 1.43
N MET A 290 2.67 3.13 1.70
CA MET A 290 1.74 2.55 2.65
C MET A 290 2.45 2.48 4.01
N TYR A 291 1.72 2.77 5.07
CA TYR A 291 2.27 2.78 6.42
C TYR A 291 1.79 1.62 7.26
N TYR A 292 2.68 1.07 8.05
CA TYR A 292 2.32 0.39 9.29
C TYR A 292 2.12 1.42 10.39
N ALA A 293 1.03 1.29 11.13
CA ALA A 293 0.73 2.08 12.31
C ALA A 293 0.17 1.18 13.42
N VAL A 294 0.37 1.57 14.66
CA VAL A 294 -0.19 0.89 15.83
C VAL A 294 -1.29 1.76 16.42
N PRO A 295 -2.55 1.27 16.52
CA PRO A 295 -3.63 2.00 17.16
C PRO A 295 -3.34 2.31 18.63
N GLU A 296 -3.84 3.45 19.12
CA GLU A 296 -3.56 3.95 20.48
C GLU A 296 -3.88 2.93 21.58
N ARG A 297 -4.95 2.17 21.42
CA ARG A 297 -5.40 1.15 22.38
C ARG A 297 -5.38 -0.26 21.80
N ALA A 298 -4.44 -0.55 20.92
CA ALA A 298 -4.22 -1.90 20.43
C ALA A 298 -4.05 -2.88 21.59
N ALA A 299 -4.78 -4.00 21.54
CA ALA A 299 -4.75 -5.01 22.60
C ALA A 299 -3.35 -5.63 22.74
N ASN A 300 -2.63 -5.78 21.64
CA ASN A 300 -1.32 -6.43 21.54
C ASN A 300 -0.24 -5.47 21.00
N ALA A 301 -0.16 -4.25 21.53
CA ALA A 301 0.68 -3.19 20.97
C ALA A 301 2.19 -3.49 20.95
N GLU A 302 2.73 -4.21 21.94
CA GLU A 302 4.14 -4.64 21.96
C GLU A 302 4.39 -5.67 20.86
N LEU A 303 3.50 -6.65 20.73
CA LEU A 303 3.58 -7.68 19.68
C LEU A 303 3.40 -7.07 18.28
N ALA A 304 2.57 -6.03 18.15
CA ALA A 304 2.43 -5.26 16.91
C ALA A 304 3.74 -4.57 16.51
N ALA A 305 4.45 -3.98 17.47
CA ALA A 305 5.77 -3.38 17.21
C ALA A 305 6.81 -4.43 16.79
N GLU A 306 6.84 -5.60 17.42
CA GLU A 306 7.72 -6.72 17.04
C GLU A 306 7.38 -7.23 15.62
N PHE A 307 6.09 -7.33 15.27
CA PHE A 307 5.65 -7.67 13.92
C PHE A 307 6.13 -6.64 12.88
N ILE A 308 6.02 -5.36 13.19
CA ILE A 308 6.49 -4.28 12.31
C ILE A 308 8.02 -4.29 12.21
N ALA A 309 8.75 -4.56 13.30
CA ALA A 309 10.19 -4.72 13.27
C ALA A 309 10.63 -5.83 12.30
N LEU A 310 9.97 -6.99 12.36
CA LEU A 310 10.20 -8.07 11.39
C LEU A 310 9.89 -7.60 9.96
N ALA A 311 8.71 -7.01 9.75
CA ALA A 311 8.23 -6.60 8.42
C ALA A 311 9.09 -5.51 7.76
N THR A 312 9.81 -4.72 8.56
CA THR A 312 10.69 -3.64 8.11
C THR A 312 12.20 -3.96 8.23
N SER A 313 12.55 -5.21 8.55
CA SER A 313 13.95 -5.65 8.51
C SER A 313 14.47 -5.72 7.06
N PRO A 314 15.76 -5.45 6.81
CA PRO A 314 16.33 -5.48 5.45
C PRO A 314 16.08 -6.78 4.70
N GLU A 315 16.28 -7.92 5.38
CA GLU A 315 16.06 -9.26 4.82
C GLU A 315 14.61 -9.46 4.37
N VAL A 316 13.63 -9.13 5.22
CA VAL A 316 12.20 -9.30 4.92
C VAL A 316 11.73 -8.32 3.84
N GLN A 317 12.25 -7.09 3.85
CA GLN A 317 11.96 -6.11 2.80
C GLN A 317 12.53 -6.57 1.45
N ALA A 318 13.76 -7.12 1.42
CA ALA A 318 14.38 -7.62 0.21
C ALA A 318 13.66 -8.86 -0.34
N GLU A 319 13.40 -9.86 0.52
CA GLU A 319 12.74 -11.10 0.09
C GLU A 319 11.27 -10.87 -0.30
N GLY A 320 10.52 -10.19 0.54
CA GLY A 320 9.08 -10.01 0.37
C GLY A 320 8.73 -8.82 -0.51
N ILE A 321 9.03 -7.61 -0.06
CA ILE A 321 8.62 -6.39 -0.78
C ILE A 321 9.22 -6.35 -2.19
N VAL A 322 10.53 -6.57 -2.31
CA VAL A 322 11.20 -6.53 -3.62
C VAL A 322 11.14 -7.88 -4.33
N GLY A 323 11.55 -8.95 -3.65
CA GLY A 323 11.81 -10.25 -4.28
C GLY A 323 10.54 -10.96 -4.73
N GLU A 324 9.49 -10.96 -3.92
CA GLU A 324 8.24 -11.69 -4.19
C GLU A 324 7.17 -10.77 -4.82
N PHE A 325 7.04 -9.54 -4.32
CA PHE A 325 5.97 -8.63 -4.76
C PHE A 325 6.43 -7.57 -5.77
N ASN A 326 7.74 -7.42 -6.01
CA ASN A 326 8.31 -6.41 -6.92
C ASN A 326 7.89 -4.96 -6.59
N TRP A 327 7.79 -4.65 -5.29
CA TRP A 327 7.48 -3.32 -4.80
C TRP A 327 8.75 -2.59 -4.37
N PHE A 328 8.71 -1.26 -4.30
CA PHE A 328 9.82 -0.50 -3.74
C PHE A 328 9.85 -0.65 -2.22
N PRO A 329 11.04 -0.85 -1.61
CA PRO A 329 11.14 -1.05 -0.17
C PRO A 329 10.60 0.15 0.62
N GLY A 330 10.07 -0.12 1.81
CA GLY A 330 9.62 0.90 2.74
C GLY A 330 10.78 1.59 3.47
N ILE A 331 11.86 0.86 3.73
CA ILE A 331 13.13 1.40 4.25
C ILE A 331 14.00 1.91 3.10
N ASP A 332 15.06 2.67 3.40
CA ASP A 332 15.94 3.23 2.39
C ASP A 332 16.59 2.12 1.55
N ALA A 333 16.57 2.29 0.24
CA ALA A 333 16.92 1.24 -0.71
C ALA A 333 18.36 0.72 -0.55
N GLU A 334 19.29 1.54 0.02
CA GLU A 334 20.64 1.11 0.31
C GLU A 334 20.73 -0.02 1.33
N HIS A 335 19.78 -0.11 2.27
CA HIS A 335 19.73 -1.16 3.29
C HIS A 335 19.23 -2.51 2.76
N VAL A 336 18.52 -2.53 1.63
CA VAL A 336 18.07 -3.78 0.98
C VAL A 336 18.96 -4.18 -0.20
N ARG A 337 19.81 -3.28 -0.69
CA ARG A 337 20.62 -3.50 -1.89
C ARG A 337 21.53 -4.73 -1.80
N ASP A 338 22.15 -4.94 -0.64
CA ASP A 338 23.08 -6.04 -0.41
C ASP A 338 22.39 -7.40 -0.25
N GLU A 339 21.09 -7.39 0.07
CA GLU A 339 20.24 -8.59 0.17
C GLU A 339 19.65 -9.01 -1.20
N LEU A 340 19.74 -8.15 -2.22
CA LEU A 340 19.20 -8.39 -3.55
C LEU A 340 20.26 -8.83 -4.55
N SER A 341 19.90 -9.77 -5.41
CA SER A 341 20.68 -10.05 -6.61
C SER A 341 20.65 -8.85 -7.58
N GLU A 342 21.67 -8.73 -8.44
CA GLU A 342 21.70 -7.70 -9.48
C GLU A 342 20.45 -7.79 -10.39
N ALA A 343 20.00 -9.01 -10.71
CA ALA A 343 18.83 -9.22 -11.55
C ALA A 343 17.53 -8.71 -10.90
N GLN A 344 17.36 -8.86 -9.57
CA GLN A 344 16.21 -8.33 -8.85
C GLN A 344 16.23 -6.79 -8.80
N TRP A 345 17.41 -6.22 -8.54
CA TRP A 345 17.61 -4.78 -8.56
C TRP A 345 17.31 -4.16 -9.94
N GLU A 346 17.84 -4.78 -11.01
CA GLU A 346 17.57 -4.35 -12.39
C GLU A 346 16.08 -4.50 -12.75
N ALA A 347 15.42 -5.57 -12.30
CA ALA A 347 14.00 -5.79 -12.56
C ALA A 347 13.10 -4.73 -11.90
N LEU A 348 13.43 -4.30 -10.68
CA LEU A 348 12.69 -3.27 -9.95
C LEU A 348 12.67 -1.93 -10.70
N TYR A 349 13.73 -1.62 -11.46
CA TYR A 349 13.90 -0.36 -12.20
C TYR A 349 13.88 -0.54 -13.72
N ALA A 350 13.37 -1.66 -14.23
CA ALA A 350 13.42 -1.99 -15.65
C ALA A 350 12.69 -0.99 -16.56
N ASP A 351 11.55 -0.49 -16.13
CA ASP A 351 10.72 0.45 -16.90
C ASP A 351 10.96 1.91 -16.50
N VAL A 352 11.21 2.18 -15.22
CA VAL A 352 11.40 3.52 -14.66
C VAL A 352 12.69 3.54 -13.84
N SER A 353 13.72 4.21 -14.36
CA SER A 353 15.03 4.26 -13.70
C SER A 353 14.98 5.03 -12.36
N PRO A 354 15.92 4.77 -11.43
CA PRO A 354 16.07 5.57 -10.21
C PRO A 354 16.20 7.07 -10.50
N GLN A 355 16.90 7.44 -11.57
CA GLN A 355 17.02 8.84 -11.99
C GLN A 355 15.65 9.41 -12.41
N THR A 356 14.88 8.69 -13.22
CA THR A 356 13.53 9.12 -13.63
C THR A 356 12.60 9.26 -12.44
N LEU A 357 12.65 8.33 -11.47
CA LEU A 357 11.90 8.43 -10.21
C LEU A 357 12.29 9.68 -9.41
N SER A 358 13.58 9.97 -9.30
CA SER A 358 14.06 11.17 -8.61
C SER A 358 13.63 12.47 -9.29
N GLU A 359 13.57 12.50 -10.62
CA GLU A 359 13.23 13.69 -11.41
C GLU A 359 11.71 13.89 -11.54
N ARG A 360 10.93 12.80 -11.64
CA ARG A 360 9.50 12.81 -12.00
C ARG A 360 8.57 12.15 -10.98
N GLY A 361 9.11 11.48 -9.96
CA GLY A 361 8.33 11.05 -8.80
C GLY A 361 7.91 12.29 -8.00
N ARG A 362 6.61 12.43 -7.74
CA ARG A 362 6.03 13.55 -7.01
C ARG A 362 5.40 13.06 -5.71
N SER A 363 5.29 13.94 -4.73
CA SER A 363 4.44 13.70 -3.57
C SER A 363 2.99 13.92 -3.93
N MET A 364 2.07 13.32 -3.17
CA MET A 364 0.66 13.71 -3.20
C MET A 364 0.52 15.17 -2.75
N PRO A 365 -0.56 15.88 -3.12
CA PRO A 365 -0.86 17.20 -2.56
C PRO A 365 -1.00 17.15 -1.05
N GLN A 366 -0.72 18.25 -0.37
CA GLN A 366 -1.06 18.44 1.05
C GLN A 366 -2.53 18.14 1.31
N ALA A 367 -2.88 17.68 2.50
CA ALA A 367 -4.20 17.11 2.82
C ALA A 367 -5.39 17.99 2.44
N ASP A 368 -5.29 19.31 2.65
CA ASP A 368 -6.35 20.25 2.29
C ASP A 368 -6.52 20.40 0.78
N TYR A 369 -5.41 20.49 0.03
CA TYR A 369 -5.44 20.50 -1.43
C TYR A 369 -5.92 19.18 -2.01
N PHE A 370 -5.46 18.06 -1.45
CA PHE A 370 -5.91 16.73 -1.84
C PHE A 370 -7.45 16.64 -1.81
N ARG A 371 -8.04 16.97 -0.66
CA ARG A 371 -9.50 16.95 -0.48
C ARG A 371 -10.21 17.92 -1.44
N ALA A 372 -9.75 19.17 -1.50
CA ALA A 372 -10.41 20.21 -2.29
C ALA A 372 -10.37 19.93 -3.80
N ILE A 373 -9.27 19.35 -4.31
CA ILE A 373 -9.17 18.96 -5.73
C ILE A 373 -10.16 17.84 -6.05
N LEU A 374 -10.27 16.80 -5.19
CA LEU A 374 -11.21 15.71 -5.43
C LEU A 374 -12.66 16.19 -5.38
N GLU A 375 -13.03 17.04 -4.42
CA GLU A 375 -14.36 17.67 -4.37
C GLU A 375 -14.63 18.54 -5.60
N ALA A 376 -13.63 19.27 -6.09
CA ALA A 376 -13.77 20.08 -7.30
C ALA A 376 -13.91 19.20 -8.55
N TYR A 377 -13.17 18.08 -8.63
CA TYR A 377 -13.32 17.07 -9.68
C TYR A 377 -14.75 16.51 -9.73
N GLU A 378 -15.31 16.10 -8.59
CA GLU A 378 -16.70 15.60 -8.53
C GLU A 378 -17.70 16.63 -9.05
N ARG A 379 -17.53 17.90 -8.66
CA ARG A 379 -18.45 18.96 -9.07
C ARG A 379 -18.31 19.39 -10.54
N GLN A 380 -17.11 19.30 -11.11
CA GLN A 380 -16.83 19.94 -12.41
C GLN A 380 -16.52 18.94 -13.52
N VAL A 381 -15.99 17.76 -13.21
CA VAL A 381 -15.46 16.79 -14.17
C VAL A 381 -16.34 15.54 -14.28
N SER A 382 -16.87 15.04 -13.16
CA SER A 382 -17.70 13.81 -13.13
C SER A 382 -19.14 13.98 -13.62
N GLN A 383 -19.56 15.19 -13.99
CA GLN A 383 -20.95 15.50 -14.43
C GLN A 383 -21.17 15.21 -15.90
#